data_9e19deac788a1572e5f76ad91b8b719c
#
_entry.id   9e19deac788a1572e5f76ad91b8b719c
#
_cell.length_a   1.000
_cell.length_b   1.000
_cell.length_c   1.000
_cell.angle_alpha   90.00
_cell.angle_beta   90.00
_cell.angle_gamma   90.00
#
_symmetry.space_group_name_H-M   'P 1'
#
loop_
_entity.id
_entity.type
_entity.pdbx_description
1 polymer ?
#
loop_
_entity_poly.entity_id
_entity_poly.type
_entity_poly.pdbx_seq_one_letter_code
_entity_poly.pdbx_strand_id
1 'polypeptide(L)'
;MWTMTEREPIEPLGELPVLGHTHFSVVDLETTGFAAHKADRIVEIAVVSAAPDGTVSDTWHTLVNPDRDPGPSHVHGITAEQFAGAPRFADLMPFLAGHLAGTVVVAHNALFDLGFLSAEFLRARQQPPLWPTLCTMSLAGHFTDARRLPDCCDDAGIRLDGAHSALGDAKATAALLGHFLRLAPRLGVNPFDELADSALPLTSAPSVSTPVVKPRALDPAGSERRVQPVLAARGALTGPADQGASAYLDLLSRALADLELSDAERADLDETASVWGLDRERVRHLQALFLRQMFPRLRAADVARLRTALQLVGGR
;
A
#
# COMPACT_ATOMS: atom_id res chain seq x y z
N MET A 1 -4.16 34.65 -39.02
CA MET A 1 -3.04 35.20 -38.24
C MET A 1 -3.46 35.07 -36.77
N TRP A 2 -3.10 33.95 -36.13
CA TRP A 2 -3.45 33.69 -34.73
C TRP A 2 -2.29 34.19 -33.88
N THR A 3 -2.51 35.19 -33.07
CA THR A 3 -1.55 35.71 -32.10
C THR A 3 -1.44 34.71 -30.96
N MET A 4 -0.24 34.16 -30.75
CA MET A 4 0.08 33.42 -29.54
C MET A 4 -0.05 34.34 -28.33
N THR A 5 -1.06 34.13 -27.52
CA THR A 5 -1.13 34.73 -26.19
C THR A 5 0.04 34.14 -25.35
N GLU A 6 0.91 35.01 -24.88
CA GLU A 6 1.97 34.67 -23.91
C GLU A 6 1.29 34.00 -22.73
N ARG A 7 1.76 32.75 -22.38
CA ARG A 7 1.38 32.11 -21.15
C ARG A 7 1.96 32.95 -20.02
N GLU A 8 1.08 33.41 -19.13
CA GLU A 8 1.53 33.99 -17.88
C GLU A 8 2.47 33.00 -17.18
N PRO A 9 3.56 33.48 -16.56
CA PRO A 9 4.44 32.60 -15.80
C PRO A 9 3.62 31.98 -14.67
N ILE A 10 3.62 30.64 -14.59
CA ILE A 10 3.05 29.90 -13.47
C ILE A 10 3.81 30.39 -12.23
N GLU A 11 3.09 31.01 -11.28
CA GLU A 11 3.69 31.38 -10.02
C GLU A 11 4.36 30.15 -9.40
N PRO A 12 5.58 30.30 -8.84
CA PRO A 12 6.26 29.18 -8.21
C PRO A 12 5.34 28.65 -7.08
N LEU A 13 5.01 27.38 -7.15
CA LEU A 13 4.33 26.63 -6.10
C LEU A 13 4.95 27.03 -4.75
N GLY A 14 4.11 27.44 -3.81
CA GLY A 14 4.54 27.88 -2.50
C GLY A 14 5.59 26.96 -1.89
N GLU A 15 6.48 27.50 -1.07
CA GLU A 15 7.63 26.80 -0.49
C GLU A 15 7.23 25.37 -0.08
N LEU A 16 7.93 24.38 -0.64
CA LEU A 16 7.78 22.97 -0.24
C LEU A 16 7.90 22.87 1.28
N PRO A 17 7.10 22.04 1.94
CA PRO A 17 7.15 21.93 3.39
C PRO A 17 8.58 21.65 3.83
N VAL A 18 9.10 22.50 4.73
CA VAL A 18 10.42 22.33 5.32
C VAL A 18 10.40 21.02 6.09
N LEU A 19 11.29 20.10 5.74
CA LEU A 19 11.32 18.73 6.27
C LEU A 19 11.15 18.68 7.79
N GLY A 20 11.74 19.62 8.53
CA GLY A 20 11.70 19.68 9.98
C GLY A 20 10.35 20.04 10.60
N HIS A 21 9.38 20.48 9.80
CA HIS A 21 8.03 20.84 10.27
C HIS A 21 6.93 20.02 9.61
N THR A 22 7.30 19.06 8.77
CA THR A 22 6.34 18.20 8.08
C THR A 22 5.85 17.10 9.03
N HIS A 23 4.53 16.96 9.14
CA HIS A 23 3.90 15.84 9.81
C HIS A 23 3.46 14.82 8.79
N PHE A 24 3.74 13.56 9.08
CA PHE A 24 3.35 12.42 8.22
C PHE A 24 2.25 11.63 8.91
N SER A 25 1.22 11.29 8.15
CA SER A 25 0.21 10.31 8.53
C SER A 25 0.42 9.06 7.69
N VAL A 26 1.03 8.05 8.29
CA VAL A 26 1.29 6.78 7.62
C VAL A 26 0.05 5.91 7.71
N VAL A 27 -0.49 5.53 6.56
CA VAL A 27 -1.72 4.73 6.44
C VAL A 27 -1.37 3.36 5.92
N ASP A 28 -2.03 2.34 6.46
CA ASP A 28 -2.02 0.99 5.93
C ASP A 28 -3.40 0.35 6.10
N LEU A 29 -3.80 -0.49 5.15
CA LEU A 29 -5.12 -1.09 5.06
C LEU A 29 -5.04 -2.61 4.89
N GLU A 30 -5.94 -3.33 5.59
CA GLU A 30 -6.31 -4.68 5.19
C GLU A 30 -7.66 -4.64 4.48
N THR A 31 -7.84 -5.48 3.47
CA THR A 31 -8.99 -5.41 2.57
C THR A 31 -9.59 -6.78 2.25
N THR A 32 -10.84 -6.82 1.78
CA THR A 32 -11.50 -8.06 1.36
C THR A 32 -10.97 -8.62 0.03
N GLY A 33 -10.12 -7.88 -0.67
CA GLY A 33 -9.54 -8.21 -1.97
C GLY A 33 -8.81 -7.01 -2.54
N PHE A 34 -8.59 -6.96 -3.85
CA PHE A 34 -7.71 -5.97 -4.48
C PHE A 34 -8.44 -4.93 -5.33
N ALA A 35 -9.73 -5.14 -5.58
CA ALA A 35 -10.50 -4.36 -6.54
C ALA A 35 -11.36 -3.29 -5.84
N ALA A 36 -10.70 -2.22 -5.36
CA ALA A 36 -11.35 -1.10 -4.67
C ALA A 36 -12.54 -0.51 -5.44
N HIS A 37 -12.42 -0.40 -6.77
CA HIS A 37 -13.45 0.17 -7.66
C HIS A 37 -14.60 -0.79 -7.96
N LYS A 38 -14.50 -2.10 -7.62
CA LYS A 38 -15.58 -3.08 -7.74
C LYS A 38 -16.32 -3.23 -6.40
N ALA A 39 -16.14 -4.33 -5.73
CA ALA A 39 -16.89 -4.66 -4.54
C ALA A 39 -16.02 -4.81 -3.29
N ASP A 40 -14.69 -4.76 -3.42
CA ASP A 40 -13.82 -4.96 -2.27
C ASP A 40 -13.84 -3.76 -1.32
N ARG A 41 -13.65 -4.06 -0.07
CA ARG A 41 -13.87 -3.17 1.06
C ARG A 41 -12.66 -3.20 2.00
N ILE A 42 -12.50 -2.15 2.76
CA ILE A 42 -11.55 -2.09 3.87
C ILE A 42 -12.08 -2.95 5.04
N VAL A 43 -11.22 -3.76 5.65
CA VAL A 43 -11.52 -4.57 6.85
C VAL A 43 -10.71 -4.17 8.07
N GLU A 44 -9.56 -3.53 7.89
CA GLU A 44 -8.79 -2.90 8.94
C GLU A 44 -8.13 -1.64 8.39
N ILE A 45 -7.98 -0.63 9.23
CA ILE A 45 -7.25 0.59 8.91
C ILE A 45 -6.38 1.00 10.07
N ALA A 46 -5.17 1.43 9.79
CA ALA A 46 -4.28 2.08 10.74
C ALA A 46 -3.81 3.43 10.21
N VAL A 47 -3.67 4.38 11.10
CA VAL A 47 -3.03 5.67 10.87
C VAL A 47 -1.97 5.88 11.96
N VAL A 48 -0.74 6.10 11.54
CA VAL A 48 0.41 6.32 12.42
C VAL A 48 0.93 7.72 12.15
N SER A 49 0.88 8.58 13.16
CA SER A 49 1.48 9.92 13.09
C SER A 49 2.98 9.83 13.33
N ALA A 50 3.77 10.28 12.39
CA ALA A 50 5.21 10.18 12.42
C ALA A 50 5.92 11.51 12.15
N ALA A 51 7.05 11.69 12.80
CA ALA A 51 8.00 12.76 12.51
C ALA A 51 8.93 12.35 11.33
N PRO A 52 9.68 13.30 10.73
CA PRO A 52 10.59 13.03 9.62
C PRO A 52 11.69 12.00 9.90
N ASP A 53 12.05 11.78 11.15
CA ASP A 53 13.03 10.76 11.56
C ASP A 53 12.42 9.36 11.72
N GLY A 54 11.11 9.22 11.52
CA GLY A 54 10.36 7.98 11.70
C GLY A 54 9.85 7.76 13.12
N THR A 55 10.07 8.72 14.03
CA THR A 55 9.54 8.65 15.40
C THR A 55 8.02 8.73 15.37
N VAL A 56 7.37 7.72 15.93
CA VAL A 56 5.91 7.65 16.05
C VAL A 56 5.45 8.45 17.25
N SER A 57 4.56 9.41 17.03
CA SER A 57 3.97 10.25 18.08
C SER A 57 2.58 9.80 18.51
N ASP A 58 1.80 9.24 17.58
CA ASP A 58 0.46 8.74 17.85
C ASP A 58 0.11 7.56 16.93
N THR A 59 -0.81 6.72 17.38
CA THR A 59 -1.33 5.60 16.58
C THR A 59 -2.82 5.45 16.76
N TRP A 60 -3.53 5.35 15.66
CA TRP A 60 -4.94 5.03 15.63
C TRP A 60 -5.18 3.88 14.69
N HIS A 61 -5.96 2.88 15.12
CA HIS A 61 -6.30 1.74 14.27
C HIS A 61 -7.64 1.12 14.69
N THR A 62 -8.34 0.51 13.73
CA THR A 62 -9.60 -0.17 14.00
C THR A 62 -9.91 -1.22 12.93
N LEU A 63 -10.61 -2.29 13.33
CA LEU A 63 -11.35 -3.10 12.39
C LEU A 63 -12.48 -2.28 11.77
N VAL A 64 -12.81 -2.58 10.52
CA VAL A 64 -13.89 -1.95 9.77
C VAL A 64 -14.85 -3.03 9.31
N ASN A 65 -16.15 -2.87 9.62
CA ASN A 65 -17.15 -3.80 9.11
C ASN A 65 -17.38 -3.55 7.62
N PRO A 66 -17.02 -4.50 6.73
CA PRO A 66 -17.15 -4.32 5.29
C PRO A 66 -18.59 -4.57 4.79
N ASP A 67 -19.54 -4.97 5.66
CA ASP A 67 -20.87 -5.46 5.30
C ASP A 67 -20.86 -6.64 4.30
N ARG A 68 -19.79 -7.44 4.31
CA ARG A 68 -19.61 -8.62 3.46
C ARG A 68 -18.61 -9.60 4.09
N ASP A 69 -18.32 -10.68 3.39
CA ASP A 69 -17.28 -11.64 3.76
C ASP A 69 -15.92 -10.94 3.91
N PRO A 70 -15.10 -11.30 4.92
CA PRO A 70 -13.80 -10.70 5.16
C PRO A 70 -12.78 -10.87 4.03
N GLY A 71 -13.02 -11.76 3.09
CA GLY A 71 -12.08 -12.07 2.02
C GLY A 71 -10.94 -12.99 2.48
N PRO A 72 -9.67 -12.68 2.13
CA PRO A 72 -8.55 -13.59 2.33
C PRO A 72 -8.09 -13.64 3.79
N SER A 73 -8.94 -14.19 4.68
CA SER A 73 -8.63 -14.32 6.12
C SER A 73 -7.35 -15.11 6.40
N HIS A 74 -6.88 -15.92 5.46
CA HIS A 74 -5.60 -16.61 5.55
C HIS A 74 -4.39 -15.66 5.38
N VAL A 75 -4.60 -14.46 4.80
CA VAL A 75 -3.56 -13.42 4.64
C VAL A 75 -3.53 -12.53 5.88
N HIS A 76 -4.63 -11.79 6.13
CA HIS A 76 -4.69 -10.82 7.23
C HIS A 76 -5.18 -11.43 8.55
N GLY A 77 -5.72 -12.66 8.55
CA GLY A 77 -6.17 -13.37 9.76
C GLY A 77 -7.43 -12.80 10.42
N ILE A 78 -8.16 -11.90 9.74
CA ILE A 78 -9.41 -11.34 10.25
C ILE A 78 -10.58 -12.24 9.85
N THR A 79 -11.45 -12.57 10.81
CA THR A 79 -12.62 -13.42 10.60
C THR A 79 -13.92 -12.61 10.71
N ALA A 80 -15.02 -13.16 10.19
CA ALA A 80 -16.33 -12.50 10.23
C ALA A 80 -16.80 -12.18 11.67
N GLU A 81 -16.48 -13.05 12.64
CA GLU A 81 -16.85 -12.86 14.03
C GLU A 81 -16.19 -11.63 14.66
N GLN A 82 -15.00 -11.26 14.16
CA GLN A 82 -14.27 -10.11 14.66
C GLN A 82 -14.92 -8.77 14.28
N PHE A 83 -15.77 -8.73 13.26
CA PHE A 83 -16.49 -7.52 12.87
C PHE A 83 -17.67 -7.15 13.76
N ALA A 84 -18.13 -8.04 14.65
CA ALA A 84 -19.23 -7.72 15.55
C ALA A 84 -18.89 -6.44 16.37
N GLY A 85 -19.69 -5.39 16.17
CA GLY A 85 -19.46 -4.07 16.81
C GLY A 85 -18.32 -3.24 16.23
N ALA A 86 -17.69 -3.67 15.13
CA ALA A 86 -16.76 -2.80 14.40
C ALA A 86 -17.55 -1.70 13.64
N PRO A 87 -17.03 -0.48 13.58
CA PRO A 87 -17.65 0.60 12.82
C PRO A 87 -17.65 0.30 11.33
N ARG A 88 -18.58 0.90 10.59
CA ARG A 88 -18.52 0.97 9.14
C ARG A 88 -17.57 2.08 8.71
N PHE A 89 -17.02 2.00 7.51
CA PHE A 89 -16.12 3.05 7.02
C PHE A 89 -16.80 4.43 7.02
N ALA A 90 -18.08 4.51 6.70
CA ALA A 90 -18.83 5.76 6.71
C ALA A 90 -18.81 6.48 8.07
N ASP A 91 -18.76 5.72 9.17
CA ASP A 91 -18.68 6.27 10.53
C ASP A 91 -17.30 6.84 10.86
N LEU A 92 -16.27 6.39 10.14
CA LEU A 92 -14.88 6.78 10.32
C LEU A 92 -14.48 7.99 9.47
N MET A 93 -15.18 8.24 8.36
CA MET A 93 -14.78 9.25 7.37
C MET A 93 -14.55 10.65 7.94
N PRO A 94 -15.43 11.22 8.81
CA PRO A 94 -15.20 12.56 9.34
C PRO A 94 -13.91 12.65 10.15
N PHE A 95 -13.63 11.60 10.94
CA PHE A 95 -12.39 11.50 11.72
C PHE A 95 -11.17 11.40 10.80
N LEU A 96 -11.21 10.48 9.81
CA LEU A 96 -10.10 10.28 8.88
C LEU A 96 -9.80 11.54 8.07
N ALA A 97 -10.83 12.19 7.53
CA ALA A 97 -10.66 13.45 6.80
C ALA A 97 -10.00 14.53 7.66
N GLY A 98 -10.40 14.63 8.94
CA GLY A 98 -9.81 15.55 9.89
C GLY A 98 -8.40 15.18 10.33
N HIS A 99 -8.15 13.90 10.59
CA HIS A 99 -6.87 13.40 11.09
C HIS A 99 -5.76 13.46 10.03
N LEU A 100 -6.12 13.23 8.76
CA LEU A 100 -5.18 13.29 7.63
C LEU A 100 -5.00 14.70 7.06
N ALA A 101 -5.86 15.66 7.44
CA ALA A 101 -5.75 17.03 6.95
C ALA A 101 -4.50 17.74 7.49
N GLY A 102 -3.82 18.47 6.62
CA GLY A 102 -2.61 19.21 7.00
C GLY A 102 -1.37 18.33 7.16
N THR A 103 -1.44 17.05 6.81
CA THR A 103 -0.30 16.11 6.83
C THR A 103 0.04 15.62 5.44
N VAL A 104 1.24 15.07 5.27
CA VAL A 104 1.58 14.26 4.11
C VAL A 104 1.16 12.82 4.40
N VAL A 105 0.24 12.28 3.59
CA VAL A 105 -0.21 10.90 3.72
C VAL A 105 0.84 9.98 3.10
N VAL A 106 1.27 8.99 3.86
CA VAL A 106 2.30 8.04 3.44
C VAL A 106 1.74 6.63 3.47
N ALA A 107 2.06 5.83 2.47
CA ALA A 107 1.79 4.39 2.47
C ALA A 107 2.89 3.63 1.71
N HIS A 108 2.96 2.32 1.93
CA HIS A 108 3.82 1.46 1.12
C HIS A 108 2.99 0.83 0.00
N ASN A 109 3.17 1.29 -1.24
CA ASN A 109 2.26 1.13 -2.38
C ASN A 109 0.99 2.02 -2.26
N ALA A 110 1.22 3.32 -2.11
CA ALA A 110 0.19 4.31 -1.79
C ALA A 110 -1.01 4.34 -2.75
N LEU A 111 -0.85 3.94 -4.01
CA LEU A 111 -1.95 3.84 -4.97
C LEU A 111 -3.01 2.83 -4.53
N PHE A 112 -2.59 1.74 -3.87
CA PHE A 112 -3.51 0.75 -3.34
C PHE A 112 -4.36 1.34 -2.20
N ASP A 113 -3.73 1.85 -1.16
CA ASP A 113 -4.43 2.36 0.03
C ASP A 113 -5.32 3.55 -0.32
N LEU A 114 -4.81 4.51 -1.08
CA LEU A 114 -5.57 5.68 -1.51
C LEU A 114 -6.71 5.32 -2.47
N GLY A 115 -6.52 4.30 -3.29
CA GLY A 115 -7.57 3.75 -4.15
C GLY A 115 -8.74 3.22 -3.33
N PHE A 116 -8.47 2.47 -2.26
CA PHE A 116 -9.50 1.99 -1.33
C PHE A 116 -10.16 3.11 -0.54
N LEU A 117 -9.38 4.03 0.04
CA LEU A 117 -9.93 5.19 0.73
C LEU A 117 -10.86 5.98 -0.18
N SER A 118 -10.41 6.31 -1.39
CA SER A 118 -11.21 7.05 -2.37
C SER A 118 -12.50 6.32 -2.72
N ALA A 119 -12.44 5.00 -2.95
CA ALA A 119 -13.60 4.19 -3.27
C ALA A 119 -14.63 4.16 -2.12
N GLU A 120 -14.18 4.09 -0.87
CA GLU A 120 -15.05 4.13 0.30
C GLU A 120 -15.73 5.49 0.48
N PHE A 121 -15.01 6.60 0.27
CA PHE A 121 -15.62 7.94 0.27
C PHE A 121 -16.71 8.05 -0.81
N LEU A 122 -16.42 7.60 -2.03
CA LEU A 122 -17.38 7.64 -3.15
C LEU A 122 -18.62 6.76 -2.88
N ARG A 123 -18.46 5.59 -2.28
CA ARG A 123 -19.59 4.72 -1.86
C ARG A 123 -20.49 5.42 -0.85
N ALA A 124 -19.91 6.20 0.04
CA ALA A 124 -20.65 7.01 0.99
C ALA A 124 -21.18 8.32 0.37
N ARG A 125 -21.07 8.51 -0.96
CA ARG A 125 -21.47 9.70 -1.70
C ARG A 125 -20.78 10.99 -1.24
N GLN A 126 -19.54 10.85 -0.78
CA GLN A 126 -18.65 11.94 -0.42
C GLN A 126 -17.53 12.04 -1.44
N GLN A 127 -17.08 13.25 -1.73
CA GLN A 127 -15.86 13.43 -2.51
C GLN A 127 -14.65 13.06 -1.65
N PRO A 128 -13.75 12.19 -2.14
CA PRO A 128 -12.54 11.90 -1.41
C PRO A 128 -11.69 13.17 -1.30
N PRO A 129 -11.15 13.46 -0.11
CA PRO A 129 -10.17 14.53 0.02
C PRO A 129 -8.94 14.23 -0.83
N LEU A 130 -8.30 15.30 -1.30
CA LEU A 130 -7.03 15.18 -1.99
C LEU A 130 -5.93 15.42 -0.96
N TRP A 131 -5.12 14.40 -0.69
CA TRP A 131 -4.02 14.48 0.25
C TRP A 131 -2.69 14.54 -0.50
N PRO A 132 -1.74 15.41 -0.08
CA PRO A 132 -0.36 15.25 -0.50
C PRO A 132 0.12 13.86 -0.10
N THR A 133 0.65 13.10 -1.04
CA THR A 133 0.94 11.68 -0.82
C THR A 133 2.37 11.34 -1.15
N LEU A 134 2.98 10.49 -0.33
CA LEU A 134 4.29 9.97 -0.53
C LEU A 134 4.26 8.44 -0.45
N CYS A 135 4.84 7.79 -1.46
CA CYS A 135 4.89 6.33 -1.55
C CYS A 135 6.28 5.82 -1.16
N THR A 136 6.40 5.09 -0.04
CA THR A 136 7.69 4.54 0.37
C THR A 136 8.20 3.45 -0.57
N MET A 137 7.32 2.76 -1.31
CA MET A 137 7.72 1.82 -2.35
C MET A 137 8.38 2.53 -3.54
N SER A 138 7.86 3.68 -3.97
CA SER A 138 8.50 4.52 -4.99
C SER A 138 9.83 5.07 -4.49
N LEU A 139 9.84 5.63 -3.28
CA LEU A 139 11.08 6.13 -2.64
C LEU A 139 12.14 5.05 -2.53
N ALA A 140 11.78 3.82 -2.21
CA ALA A 140 12.72 2.71 -2.11
C ALA A 140 13.57 2.56 -3.37
N GLY A 141 13.03 2.95 -4.55
CA GLY A 141 13.75 2.92 -5.82
C GLY A 141 15.05 3.71 -5.85
N HIS A 142 15.21 4.69 -5.00
CA HIS A 142 16.42 5.50 -4.90
C HIS A 142 17.47 4.92 -3.95
N PHE A 143 17.11 3.96 -3.11
CA PHE A 143 17.93 3.51 -1.98
C PHE A 143 18.23 2.01 -1.99
N THR A 144 17.33 1.19 -2.57
CA THR A 144 17.44 -0.27 -2.58
C THR A 144 16.79 -0.86 -3.82
N ASP A 145 17.16 -2.09 -4.17
CA ASP A 145 16.48 -2.88 -5.20
C ASP A 145 15.18 -3.51 -4.70
N ALA A 146 14.98 -3.54 -3.38
CA ALA A 146 13.75 -4.04 -2.76
C ALA A 146 12.57 -3.12 -3.05
N ARG A 147 11.36 -3.71 -3.13
CA ARG A 147 10.11 -2.96 -3.33
C ARG A 147 9.03 -3.35 -2.33
N ARG A 148 9.06 -4.58 -1.83
CA ARG A 148 8.09 -5.04 -0.86
C ARG A 148 8.49 -4.56 0.54
N LEU A 149 7.50 -4.23 1.36
CA LEU A 149 7.74 -3.70 2.69
C LEU A 149 8.68 -4.58 3.55
N PRO A 150 8.48 -5.91 3.64
CA PRO A 150 9.39 -6.76 4.40
C PRO A 150 10.84 -6.70 3.89
N ASP A 151 11.01 -6.75 2.56
CA ASP A 151 12.36 -6.76 1.96
C ASP A 151 13.06 -5.40 2.15
N CYS A 152 12.32 -4.29 2.03
CA CYS A 152 12.84 -2.95 2.31
C CYS A 152 13.21 -2.78 3.79
N CYS A 153 12.41 -3.36 4.70
CA CYS A 153 12.69 -3.34 6.13
C CYS A 153 13.94 -4.16 6.46
N ASP A 154 14.10 -5.33 5.86
CA ASP A 154 15.28 -6.17 6.03
C ASP A 154 16.55 -5.47 5.55
N ASP A 155 16.52 -4.84 4.37
CA ASP A 155 17.63 -4.06 3.84
C ASP A 155 17.99 -2.85 4.73
N ALA A 156 16.99 -2.25 5.39
CA ALA A 156 17.15 -1.13 6.29
C ALA A 156 17.47 -1.53 7.75
N GLY A 157 17.48 -2.84 8.07
CA GLY A 157 17.64 -3.36 9.43
C GLY A 157 16.47 -3.00 10.35
N ILE A 158 15.28 -2.83 9.80
CA ILE A 158 14.03 -2.51 10.52
C ILE A 158 13.28 -3.81 10.80
N ARG A 159 12.95 -4.05 12.08
CA ARG A 159 12.16 -5.21 12.47
C ARG A 159 10.67 -4.98 12.13
N LEU A 160 10.08 -5.94 11.44
CA LEU A 160 8.67 -5.94 11.10
C LEU A 160 7.90 -6.75 12.16
N ASP A 161 7.31 -6.06 13.13
CA ASP A 161 6.49 -6.67 14.17
C ASP A 161 5.01 -6.60 13.78
N GLY A 162 4.32 -7.74 13.77
CA GLY A 162 2.89 -7.80 13.43
C GLY A 162 2.60 -7.69 11.93
N ALA A 163 3.44 -8.29 11.08
CA ALA A 163 3.20 -8.38 9.64
C ALA A 163 1.76 -8.84 9.32
N HIS A 164 1.16 -8.27 8.27
CA HIS A 164 -0.24 -8.47 7.90
C HIS A 164 -1.24 -8.02 8.96
N SER A 165 -0.88 -6.98 9.70
CA SER A 165 -1.83 -6.15 10.44
C SER A 165 -1.59 -4.69 10.05
N ALA A 166 -2.65 -3.96 9.75
CA ALA A 166 -2.52 -2.58 9.31
C ALA A 166 -1.64 -1.74 10.26
N LEU A 167 -1.75 -1.92 11.58
CA LEU A 167 -0.91 -1.20 12.53
C LEU A 167 0.57 -1.59 12.47
N GLY A 168 0.88 -2.88 12.30
CA GLY A 168 2.25 -3.38 12.19
C GLY A 168 2.94 -2.82 10.96
N ASP A 169 2.26 -2.93 9.83
CA ASP A 169 2.79 -2.51 8.53
C ASP A 169 2.88 -0.96 8.43
N ALA A 170 1.93 -0.21 8.99
CA ALA A 170 2.03 1.26 9.08
C ALA A 170 3.22 1.71 9.95
N LYS A 171 3.49 1.04 11.10
CA LYS A 171 4.66 1.36 11.93
C LYS A 171 5.99 1.06 11.22
N ALA A 172 6.06 -0.07 10.53
CA ALA A 172 7.24 -0.43 9.74
C ALA A 172 7.46 0.58 8.61
N THR A 173 6.39 0.99 7.93
CA THR A 173 6.42 2.02 6.88
C THR A 173 6.88 3.38 7.43
N ALA A 174 6.46 3.77 8.63
CA ALA A 174 6.94 4.99 9.30
C ALA A 174 8.46 4.93 9.58
N ALA A 175 8.94 3.81 10.12
CA ALA A 175 10.36 3.62 10.37
C ALA A 175 11.18 3.63 9.06
N LEU A 176 10.65 3.00 8.00
CA LEU A 176 11.26 2.96 6.68
C LEU A 176 11.31 4.36 6.04
N LEU A 177 10.24 5.15 6.16
CA LEU A 177 10.23 6.54 5.74
C LEU A 177 11.36 7.32 6.41
N GLY A 178 11.46 7.26 7.74
CA GLY A 178 12.53 7.94 8.49
C GLY A 178 13.92 7.48 8.07
N HIS A 179 14.09 6.20 7.74
CA HIS A 179 15.36 5.69 7.19
C HIS A 179 15.69 6.35 5.85
N PHE A 180 14.75 6.40 4.90
CA PHE A 180 14.96 7.01 3.60
C PHE A 180 15.18 8.52 3.68
N LEU A 181 14.41 9.23 4.52
CA LEU A 181 14.59 10.67 4.70
C LEU A 181 15.97 11.03 5.27
N ARG A 182 16.57 10.17 6.10
CA ARG A 182 17.96 10.35 6.57
C ARG A 182 19.01 10.11 5.48
N LEU A 183 18.75 9.20 4.55
CA LEU A 183 19.66 8.88 3.45
C LEU A 183 19.57 9.88 2.29
N ALA A 184 18.40 10.42 2.03
CA ALA A 184 18.09 11.27 0.89
C ALA A 184 19.08 12.40 0.65
N PRO A 185 19.46 13.22 1.67
CA PRO A 185 20.42 14.31 1.45
C PRO A 185 21.82 13.82 1.04
N ARG A 186 22.21 12.61 1.47
CA ARG A 186 23.53 12.03 1.15
C ARG A 186 23.63 11.57 -0.30
N LEU A 187 22.49 11.25 -0.91
CA LEU A 187 22.38 10.76 -2.28
C LEU A 187 21.87 11.83 -3.25
N GLY A 188 21.63 13.06 -2.77
CA GLY A 188 21.07 14.14 -3.59
C GLY A 188 19.63 13.87 -4.04
N VAL A 189 18.90 13.02 -3.32
CA VAL A 189 17.49 12.73 -3.57
C VAL A 189 16.64 13.74 -2.81
N ASN A 190 15.67 14.36 -3.50
CA ASN A 190 14.64 15.14 -2.83
C ASN A 190 13.39 14.26 -2.69
N PRO A 191 13.05 13.79 -1.48
CA PRO A 191 11.89 12.90 -1.28
C PRO A 191 10.55 13.53 -1.67
N PHE A 192 10.50 14.86 -1.77
CA PHE A 192 9.29 15.62 -2.09
C PHE A 192 9.11 15.90 -3.58
N ASP A 193 10.02 15.46 -4.45
CA ASP A 193 9.84 15.61 -5.89
C ASP A 193 8.56 14.89 -6.37
N GLU A 194 8.20 13.78 -5.74
CA GLU A 194 6.93 13.08 -6.01
C GLU A 194 5.70 13.84 -5.47
N LEU A 195 5.86 14.73 -4.47
CA LEU A 195 4.78 15.55 -3.96
C LEU A 195 4.47 16.75 -4.86
N ALA A 196 5.44 17.25 -5.61
CA ALA A 196 5.28 18.45 -6.42
C ALA A 196 4.19 18.30 -7.50
N ASP A 197 3.98 17.08 -7.99
CA ASP A 197 2.94 16.77 -8.98
C ASP A 197 1.53 16.64 -8.39
N SER A 198 1.43 16.47 -7.07
CA SER A 198 0.16 16.28 -6.34
C SER A 198 -0.13 17.37 -5.30
N ALA A 199 0.68 18.43 -5.25
CA ALA A 199 0.59 19.49 -4.24
C ALA A 199 -0.74 20.26 -4.33
N LEU A 200 -1.62 19.95 -3.40
CA LEU A 200 -2.83 20.73 -3.12
C LEU A 200 -2.65 21.46 -1.79
N PRO A 201 -3.29 22.63 -1.63
CA PRO A 201 -3.14 23.41 -0.42
C PRO A 201 -3.55 22.57 0.79
N LEU A 202 -2.65 22.47 1.77
CA LEU A 202 -2.90 21.85 3.07
C LEU A 202 -3.91 22.71 3.81
N THR A 203 -5.17 22.31 3.80
CA THR A 203 -6.19 23.00 4.62
C THR A 203 -6.32 22.28 5.95
N SER A 204 -6.18 23.03 7.06
CA SER A 204 -6.48 22.48 8.38
C SER A 204 -7.96 22.10 8.46
N ALA A 205 -8.23 20.85 8.82
CA ALA A 205 -9.59 20.41 9.06
C ALA A 205 -10.11 20.83 10.44
N PRO A 206 -11.43 20.92 10.59
CA PRO A 206 -12.02 21.14 11.90
C PRO A 206 -11.70 19.96 12.84
N SER A 207 -11.55 20.26 14.14
CA SER A 207 -11.41 19.21 15.15
C SER A 207 -12.63 18.31 15.16
N VAL A 208 -12.44 17.03 14.94
CA VAL A 208 -13.50 16.02 14.92
C VAL A 208 -13.29 15.07 16.10
N SER A 209 -14.38 14.69 16.77
CA SER A 209 -14.32 13.72 17.86
C SER A 209 -13.84 12.36 17.36
N THR A 210 -12.98 11.71 18.16
CA THR A 210 -12.50 10.35 17.85
C THR A 210 -13.68 9.39 17.80
N PRO A 211 -13.85 8.61 16.72
CA PRO A 211 -14.93 7.65 16.59
C PRO A 211 -14.75 6.45 17.55
N VAL A 212 -15.81 5.71 17.77
CA VAL A 212 -15.72 4.40 18.43
C VAL A 212 -14.86 3.49 17.57
N VAL A 213 -13.81 2.95 18.16
CA VAL A 213 -12.87 2.03 17.49
C VAL A 213 -13.00 0.63 18.07
N LYS A 214 -12.69 -0.36 17.25
CA LYS A 214 -12.54 -1.75 17.66
C LYS A 214 -11.16 -2.26 17.23
N PRO A 215 -10.13 -2.06 18.06
CA PRO A 215 -8.79 -2.54 17.75
C PRO A 215 -8.80 -4.06 17.57
N ARG A 216 -7.98 -4.54 16.65
CA ARG A 216 -7.73 -5.96 16.47
C ARG A 216 -6.92 -6.50 17.64
N ALA A 217 -7.36 -7.61 18.22
CA ALA A 217 -6.53 -8.36 19.14
C ALA A 217 -5.45 -9.08 18.33
N LEU A 218 -4.19 -8.62 18.44
CA LEU A 218 -3.05 -9.28 17.83
C LEU A 218 -2.69 -10.51 18.64
N ASP A 219 -2.63 -11.67 17.99
CA ASP A 219 -2.03 -12.88 18.60
C ASP A 219 -0.51 -12.83 18.40
N PRO A 220 0.28 -12.62 19.46
CA PRO A 220 1.74 -12.56 19.33
C PRO A 220 2.36 -13.85 18.80
N ALA A 221 1.69 -15.00 18.96
CA ALA A 221 2.15 -16.28 18.44
C ALA A 221 1.77 -16.53 16.98
N GLY A 222 0.77 -15.81 16.45
CA GLY A 222 0.30 -15.95 15.08
C GLY A 222 1.19 -15.25 14.04
N SER A 223 1.85 -14.16 14.44
CA SER A 223 2.70 -13.36 13.54
C SER A 223 3.99 -14.08 13.12
N GLU A 224 4.55 -14.93 13.97
CA GLU A 224 5.79 -15.68 13.65
C GLU A 224 5.55 -16.86 12.68
N ARG A 225 4.32 -17.38 12.59
CA ARG A 225 4.03 -18.58 11.76
C ARG A 225 3.72 -18.29 10.31
N ARG A 226 3.53 -17.03 9.93
CA ARG A 226 3.03 -16.63 8.59
C ARG A 226 4.05 -15.92 7.73
N VAL A 227 5.25 -15.69 8.22
CA VAL A 227 6.35 -15.20 7.37
C VAL A 227 6.88 -16.38 6.56
N GLN A 228 6.13 -16.77 5.53
CA GLN A 228 6.81 -17.40 4.40
C GLN A 228 7.52 -16.25 3.68
N PRO A 229 8.84 -16.26 3.59
CA PRO A 229 9.55 -15.25 2.84
C PRO A 229 9.15 -15.40 1.37
N VAL A 230 8.23 -14.59 0.92
CA VAL A 230 8.02 -14.42 -0.51
C VAL A 230 9.22 -13.65 -1.00
N LEU A 231 9.92 -14.27 -1.87
CA LEU A 231 11.25 -13.95 -2.34
C LEU A 231 11.31 -12.60 -3.02
N ALA A 232 12.30 -11.83 -2.61
CA ALA A 232 12.77 -10.67 -3.34
C ALA A 232 13.09 -11.05 -4.79
N ALA A 233 12.45 -10.40 -5.75
CA ALA A 233 12.87 -10.41 -7.15
C ALA A 233 14.11 -9.52 -7.28
N ARG A 234 15.21 -9.91 -6.63
CA ARG A 234 16.48 -9.20 -6.75
C ARG A 234 16.94 -9.28 -8.20
N GLY A 235 17.11 -8.14 -8.83
CA GLY A 235 17.88 -7.99 -10.06
C GLY A 235 17.11 -7.94 -11.38
N ALA A 236 15.76 -7.91 -11.39
CA ALA A 236 15.02 -7.87 -12.65
C ALA A 236 14.19 -6.59 -12.89
N LEU A 237 14.09 -5.72 -11.89
CA LEU A 237 13.32 -4.47 -11.96
C LEU A 237 14.28 -3.28 -11.76
N THR A 238 15.07 -2.97 -12.78
CA THR A 238 15.93 -1.78 -12.77
C THR A 238 15.18 -0.63 -13.43
N GLY A 239 14.76 0.35 -12.63
CA GLY A 239 14.28 1.66 -13.10
C GLY A 239 12.98 2.12 -12.44
N PRO A 240 12.77 3.43 -12.31
CA PRO A 240 11.53 4.03 -11.77
C PRO A 240 10.28 3.73 -12.60
N ALA A 241 10.44 3.07 -13.76
CA ALA A 241 9.39 2.84 -14.74
C ALA A 241 8.55 1.57 -14.53
N ASP A 242 8.79 0.76 -13.46
CA ASP A 242 8.13 -0.54 -13.35
C ASP A 242 7.25 -0.71 -12.10
N GLN A 243 6.53 0.36 -11.74
CA GLN A 243 5.52 0.33 -10.67
C GLN A 243 4.43 -0.72 -10.95
N GLY A 244 4.04 -0.86 -12.22
CA GLY A 244 3.08 -1.87 -12.65
C GLY A 244 3.57 -3.30 -12.43
N ALA A 245 4.84 -3.57 -12.73
CA ALA A 245 5.44 -4.88 -12.48
C ALA A 245 5.51 -5.19 -10.98
N SER A 246 5.85 -4.20 -10.15
CA SER A 246 5.90 -4.36 -8.69
C SER A 246 4.51 -4.62 -8.11
N ALA A 247 3.50 -3.86 -8.53
CA ALA A 247 2.11 -4.06 -8.12
C ALA A 247 1.58 -5.44 -8.53
N TYR A 248 1.91 -5.88 -9.75
CA TYR A 248 1.53 -7.20 -10.25
C TYR A 248 2.19 -8.34 -9.45
N LEU A 249 3.49 -8.24 -9.15
CA LEU A 249 4.22 -9.24 -8.38
C LEU A 249 3.75 -9.31 -6.93
N ASP A 250 3.40 -8.18 -6.34
CA ASP A 250 2.85 -8.12 -4.98
C ASP A 250 1.49 -8.82 -4.92
N LEU A 251 0.62 -8.50 -5.88
CA LEU A 251 -0.67 -9.17 -6.01
C LEU A 251 -0.51 -10.68 -6.25
N LEU A 252 0.37 -11.07 -7.18
CA LEU A 252 0.66 -12.46 -7.50
C LEU A 252 1.18 -13.23 -6.27
N SER A 253 2.01 -12.58 -5.47
CA SER A 253 2.56 -13.12 -4.24
C SER A 253 1.49 -13.41 -3.20
N ARG A 254 0.53 -12.52 -3.05
CA ARG A 254 -0.59 -12.66 -2.12
C ARG A 254 -1.59 -13.70 -2.61
N ALA A 255 -1.93 -13.65 -3.90
CA ALA A 255 -2.85 -14.59 -4.53
C ALA A 255 -2.35 -16.05 -4.48
N LEU A 256 -1.04 -16.26 -4.49
CA LEU A 256 -0.43 -17.58 -4.43
C LEU A 256 0.07 -17.97 -3.02
N ALA A 257 -0.36 -17.28 -1.97
CA ALA A 257 0.08 -17.57 -0.60
C ALA A 257 -0.30 -18.98 -0.13
N ASP A 258 -1.43 -19.51 -0.61
CA ASP A 258 -1.92 -20.87 -0.36
C ASP A 258 -1.58 -21.86 -1.48
N LEU A 259 -0.81 -21.43 -2.50
CA LEU A 259 -0.42 -22.21 -3.68
C LEU A 259 -1.59 -22.55 -4.63
N GLU A 260 -2.72 -21.90 -4.47
CA GLU A 260 -3.90 -22.00 -5.33
C GLU A 260 -4.22 -20.62 -5.91
N LEU A 261 -4.98 -20.55 -6.96
CA LEU A 261 -5.42 -19.30 -7.58
C LEU A 261 -6.92 -19.40 -7.88
N SER A 262 -7.71 -18.71 -7.08
CA SER A 262 -9.15 -18.60 -7.27
C SER A 262 -9.51 -17.82 -8.54
N ASP A 263 -10.73 -17.98 -9.03
CA ASP A 263 -11.21 -17.21 -10.19
C ASP A 263 -11.25 -15.70 -9.92
N ALA A 264 -11.51 -15.29 -8.66
CA ALA A 264 -11.50 -13.89 -8.24
C ALA A 264 -10.08 -13.31 -8.29
N GLU A 265 -9.09 -13.98 -7.71
CA GLU A 265 -7.68 -13.57 -7.73
C GLU A 265 -7.12 -13.51 -9.14
N ARG A 266 -7.54 -14.44 -9.99
CA ARG A 266 -7.19 -14.45 -11.41
C ARG A 266 -7.72 -13.22 -12.13
N ALA A 267 -8.97 -12.87 -11.89
CA ALA A 267 -9.59 -11.67 -12.46
C ALA A 267 -8.89 -10.39 -11.98
N ASP A 268 -8.47 -10.35 -10.72
CA ASP A 268 -7.75 -9.21 -10.13
C ASP A 268 -6.33 -9.06 -10.72
N LEU A 269 -5.65 -10.19 -10.98
CA LEU A 269 -4.35 -10.20 -11.68
C LEU A 269 -4.48 -9.70 -13.13
N ASP A 270 -5.50 -10.16 -13.87
CA ASP A 270 -5.76 -9.72 -15.25
C ASP A 270 -6.11 -8.22 -15.28
N GLU A 271 -6.87 -7.74 -14.31
CA GLU A 271 -7.21 -6.33 -14.20
C GLU A 271 -6.01 -5.48 -13.84
N THR A 272 -5.21 -5.90 -12.85
CA THR A 272 -3.98 -5.20 -12.48
C THR A 272 -3.05 -5.08 -13.68
N ALA A 273 -2.87 -6.17 -14.45
CA ALA A 273 -2.09 -6.13 -15.68
C ALA A 273 -2.66 -5.12 -16.69
N SER A 274 -3.98 -5.06 -16.84
CA SER A 274 -4.65 -4.12 -17.75
C SER A 274 -4.50 -2.66 -17.32
N VAL A 275 -4.70 -2.37 -16.02
CA VAL A 275 -4.60 -1.00 -15.46
C VAL A 275 -3.19 -0.44 -15.64
N TRP A 276 -2.18 -1.27 -15.45
CA TRP A 276 -0.77 -0.89 -15.58
C TRP A 276 -0.20 -1.04 -16.98
N GLY A 277 -1.02 -1.42 -17.98
CA GLY A 277 -0.59 -1.61 -19.36
C GLY A 277 0.45 -2.71 -19.55
N LEU A 278 0.46 -3.72 -18.67
CA LEU A 278 1.33 -4.87 -18.77
C LEU A 278 0.80 -5.80 -19.88
N ASP A 279 1.56 -5.94 -20.95
CA ASP A 279 1.21 -6.88 -22.01
C ASP A 279 1.41 -8.34 -21.57
N ARG A 280 0.92 -9.27 -22.39
CA ARG A 280 0.98 -10.70 -22.08
C ARG A 280 2.42 -11.23 -21.98
N GLU A 281 3.34 -10.66 -22.71
CA GLU A 281 4.75 -11.05 -22.68
C GLU A 281 5.37 -10.62 -21.34
N ARG A 282 5.10 -9.41 -20.92
CA ARG A 282 5.54 -8.87 -19.64
C ARG A 282 4.95 -9.65 -18.46
N VAL A 283 3.65 -9.93 -18.47
CA VAL A 283 2.98 -10.77 -17.47
C VAL A 283 3.64 -12.15 -17.36
N ARG A 284 3.87 -12.83 -18.46
CA ARG A 284 4.55 -14.14 -18.47
C ARG A 284 5.97 -14.05 -17.92
N HIS A 285 6.68 -12.98 -18.25
CA HIS A 285 8.03 -12.74 -17.75
C HIS A 285 8.02 -12.58 -16.21
N LEU A 286 7.12 -11.78 -15.67
CA LEU A 286 6.96 -11.57 -14.23
C LEU A 286 6.58 -12.86 -13.50
N GLN A 287 5.65 -13.64 -14.04
CA GLN A 287 5.27 -14.94 -13.51
C GLN A 287 6.45 -15.94 -13.52
N ALA A 288 7.24 -15.94 -14.59
CA ALA A 288 8.43 -16.80 -14.69
C ALA A 288 9.51 -16.40 -13.68
N LEU A 289 9.71 -15.09 -13.46
CA LEU A 289 10.62 -14.58 -12.42
C LEU A 289 10.14 -15.01 -11.03
N PHE A 290 8.87 -14.82 -10.72
CA PHE A 290 8.27 -15.24 -9.46
C PHE A 290 8.49 -16.74 -9.23
N LEU A 291 8.16 -17.58 -10.21
CA LEU A 291 8.35 -19.03 -10.10
C LEU A 291 9.81 -19.43 -9.87
N ARG A 292 10.76 -18.82 -10.58
CA ARG A 292 12.20 -19.11 -10.40
C ARG A 292 12.66 -18.89 -8.98
N GLN A 293 12.11 -17.88 -8.31
CA GLN A 293 12.45 -17.56 -6.94
C GLN A 293 11.77 -18.46 -5.93
N MET A 294 10.55 -18.93 -6.24
CA MET A 294 9.81 -19.85 -5.39
C MET A 294 10.31 -21.30 -5.46
N PHE A 295 10.78 -21.77 -6.61
CA PHE A 295 11.15 -23.16 -6.83
C PHE A 295 12.14 -23.76 -5.83
N PRO A 296 13.22 -23.06 -5.42
CA PRO A 296 14.18 -23.63 -4.47
C PRO A 296 13.60 -23.96 -3.09
N ARG A 297 12.42 -23.44 -2.78
CA ARG A 297 11.77 -23.55 -1.46
C ARG A 297 10.50 -24.38 -1.46
N LEU A 298 10.04 -24.82 -2.64
CA LEU A 298 8.80 -25.57 -2.80
C LEU A 298 9.09 -27.07 -3.03
N ARG A 299 8.18 -27.90 -2.53
CA ARG A 299 8.17 -29.31 -2.87
C ARG A 299 7.75 -29.50 -4.36
N ALA A 300 8.19 -30.56 -4.99
CA ALA A 300 7.89 -30.81 -6.40
C ALA A 300 6.38 -30.83 -6.74
N ALA A 301 5.54 -31.30 -5.81
CA ALA A 301 4.09 -31.29 -5.96
C ALA A 301 3.51 -29.88 -5.98
N ASP A 302 4.03 -28.97 -5.14
CA ASP A 302 3.58 -27.58 -5.05
C ASP A 302 4.00 -26.78 -6.29
N VAL A 303 5.19 -27.08 -6.82
CA VAL A 303 5.67 -26.53 -8.11
C VAL A 303 4.73 -26.88 -9.26
N ALA A 304 4.23 -28.12 -9.32
CA ALA A 304 3.30 -28.54 -10.35
C ALA A 304 1.95 -27.81 -10.25
N ARG A 305 1.43 -27.63 -9.02
CA ARG A 305 0.19 -26.86 -8.77
C ARG A 305 0.32 -25.41 -9.23
N LEU A 306 1.39 -24.72 -8.83
CA LEU A 306 1.66 -23.34 -9.22
C LEU A 306 1.79 -23.15 -10.73
N ARG A 307 2.46 -24.07 -11.42
CA ARG A 307 2.56 -24.04 -12.88
C ARG A 307 1.19 -24.14 -13.53
N THR A 308 0.32 -25.02 -13.02
CA THR A 308 -1.04 -25.20 -13.54
C THR A 308 -1.89 -23.95 -13.26
N ALA A 309 -1.82 -23.39 -12.06
CA ALA A 309 -2.52 -22.17 -11.69
C ALA A 309 -2.15 -20.99 -12.59
N LEU A 310 -0.85 -20.80 -12.86
CA LEU A 310 -0.34 -19.68 -13.67
C LEU A 310 -0.53 -19.87 -15.19
N GLN A 311 -0.58 -21.08 -15.70
CA GLN A 311 -0.88 -21.34 -17.12
C GLN A 311 -2.27 -20.86 -17.53
N LEU A 312 -3.19 -20.74 -16.60
CA LEU A 312 -4.54 -20.24 -16.82
C LEU A 312 -4.62 -18.70 -16.80
N VAL A 313 -3.62 -18.00 -16.25
CA VAL A 313 -3.51 -16.54 -16.26
C VAL A 313 -2.83 -16.12 -17.57
N GLY A 314 -3.57 -15.59 -18.49
CA GLY A 314 -3.05 -15.16 -19.80
C GLY A 314 -3.55 -15.99 -21.01
N GLY A 315 -4.61 -16.74 -20.81
CA GLY A 315 -5.23 -17.63 -21.80
C GLY A 315 -6.46 -17.06 -22.53
N ARG A 316 -6.65 -15.73 -22.62
CA ARG A 316 -7.66 -15.13 -23.52
C ARG A 316 -7.10 -13.99 -24.34
#